data_51cd7b756015741389ef4c6932408758
#
_entry.id   51cd7b756015741389ef4c6932408758
#
_cell.length_a   1.000
_cell.length_b   1.000
_cell.length_c   1.000
_cell.angle_alpha   90.00
_cell.angle_beta   90.00
_cell.angle_gamma   90.00
#
_symmetry.space_group_name_H-M   'P 1'
#
loop_
_entity.id
_entity.type
_entity.pdbx_description
1 polymer ?
#
loop_
_entity_poly.entity_id
_entity_poly.type
_entity_poly.pdbx_seq_one_letter_code
_entity_poly.pdbx_strand_id
1 'polypeptide(L)'
;MNTYFDNAATSFPKPAAVAQEMARYLNELGGPYGRSAYPRSVQVSKQIEAVRELLADRLGAADSSSVVFTHNATHAINLVLRGLPLEGKQVLISPLEHNAVTRPLACLQAQRGVTMSTLPHGSDGLIDPDAVARSITASTALAIVSHQSNVNGLIQPIARIKQALGAIPLLVDASQSCGHVLLRLDSWGIDFCAITGHKGLLGPTGTGALFVRNPSLLHPLIAGGTGSNSDSAEMPDFAPDKYEAGTLNIAGIIGLGAALRTTPEARHTAGDLLALIAEARSMPNLRFYCAQDPDRQGPLFSFNHARLDCSAVARFLLDKYGIEVRSGLQCAPLAHQTLGTFPKGTVRIAPSVYHTPDDLRLVRDALSEVNSLE
;
A
#
# COMPACT_ATOMS: atom_id res chain seq x y z
N MET A 1 4.74 -16.83 -21.49
CA MET A 1 3.82 -16.68 -20.36
C MET A 1 4.54 -15.95 -19.23
N ASN A 2 3.84 -15.09 -18.53
CA ASN A 2 4.39 -14.42 -17.34
C ASN A 2 4.00 -15.24 -16.09
N THR A 3 4.99 -15.76 -15.39
CA THR A 3 4.80 -16.67 -14.25
C THR A 3 5.06 -16.00 -12.88
N TYR A 4 5.41 -14.71 -12.85
CA TYR A 4 5.63 -13.95 -11.62
C TYR A 4 4.32 -13.44 -11.02
N PHE A 5 3.75 -14.16 -10.06
CA PHE A 5 2.48 -13.85 -9.39
C PHE A 5 2.65 -13.32 -7.95
N ASP A 6 3.82 -12.78 -7.59
CA ASP A 6 4.04 -12.11 -6.29
C ASP A 6 4.07 -10.57 -6.38
N ASN A 7 3.25 -9.99 -7.28
CA ASN A 7 3.22 -8.53 -7.50
C ASN A 7 2.75 -7.72 -6.29
N ALA A 8 2.06 -8.33 -5.35
CA ALA A 8 1.69 -7.68 -4.09
C ALA A 8 2.88 -7.50 -3.12
N ALA A 9 4.01 -8.20 -3.32
CA ALA A 9 5.27 -7.91 -2.63
C ALA A 9 6.02 -6.77 -3.31
N THR A 10 6.27 -6.88 -4.61
CA THR A 10 6.79 -5.82 -5.49
C THR A 10 6.41 -6.16 -6.93
N SER A 11 6.04 -5.16 -7.73
CA SER A 11 5.65 -5.43 -9.13
C SER A 11 6.86 -5.77 -10.01
N PHE A 12 6.66 -6.71 -10.94
CA PHE A 12 7.62 -7.08 -11.99
C PHE A 12 6.86 -7.56 -13.23
N PRO A 13 7.31 -7.18 -14.47
CA PRO A 13 8.36 -6.19 -14.73
C PRO A 13 7.92 -4.76 -14.39
N LYS A 14 8.87 -3.82 -14.43
CA LYS A 14 8.61 -2.39 -14.41
C LYS A 14 8.49 -1.88 -15.85
N PRO A 15 7.78 -0.76 -16.12
CA PRO A 15 7.88 -0.09 -17.41
C PRO A 15 9.35 0.24 -17.75
N ALA A 16 9.76 0.00 -19.00
CA ALA A 16 11.15 0.23 -19.43
C ALA A 16 11.62 1.67 -19.17
N ALA A 17 10.72 2.64 -19.27
CA ALA A 17 10.98 4.05 -18.99
C ALA A 17 11.50 4.31 -17.55
N VAL A 18 11.17 3.45 -16.59
CA VAL A 18 11.63 3.59 -15.20
C VAL A 18 13.16 3.53 -15.14
N ALA A 19 13.75 2.45 -15.66
CA ALA A 19 15.21 2.28 -15.65
C ALA A 19 15.89 3.31 -16.54
N GLN A 20 15.31 3.66 -17.70
CA GLN A 20 15.85 4.64 -18.63
C GLN A 20 15.94 6.04 -18.01
N GLU A 21 14.88 6.52 -17.36
CA GLU A 21 14.87 7.86 -16.76
C GLU A 21 15.76 7.93 -15.51
N MET A 22 15.85 6.87 -14.71
CA MET A 22 16.79 6.78 -13.61
C MET A 22 18.23 6.85 -14.11
N ALA A 23 18.57 6.08 -15.16
CA ALA A 23 19.90 6.11 -15.77
C ALA A 23 20.22 7.49 -16.39
N ARG A 24 19.25 8.10 -17.07
CA ARG A 24 19.40 9.44 -17.64
C ARG A 24 19.70 10.50 -16.55
N TYR A 25 18.99 10.44 -15.43
CA TYR A 25 19.28 11.34 -14.31
C TYR A 25 20.72 11.14 -13.81
N LEU A 26 21.14 9.90 -13.58
CA LEU A 26 22.47 9.61 -13.02
C LEU A 26 23.62 9.97 -13.96
N ASN A 27 23.46 9.75 -15.28
CA ASN A 27 24.53 9.90 -16.25
C ASN A 27 24.59 11.30 -16.89
N GLU A 28 23.46 11.99 -17.02
CA GLU A 28 23.37 13.20 -17.82
C GLU A 28 22.94 14.43 -17.01
N LEU A 29 21.94 14.27 -16.13
CA LEU A 29 21.36 15.41 -15.41
C LEU A 29 22.03 15.67 -14.07
N GLY A 30 21.99 14.70 -13.12
CA GLY A 30 22.78 14.66 -11.88
C GLY A 30 22.74 15.90 -10.99
N GLY A 31 21.70 16.75 -11.10
CA GLY A 31 21.56 17.97 -10.28
C GLY A 31 20.85 17.71 -8.95
N PRO A 32 21.03 18.58 -7.95
CA PRO A 32 20.27 18.52 -6.71
C PRO A 32 18.83 19.03 -6.93
N TYR A 33 17.93 18.58 -6.05
CA TYR A 33 16.62 19.19 -5.86
C TYR A 33 16.74 20.32 -4.83
N GLY A 34 16.09 21.46 -5.08
CA GLY A 34 16.03 22.58 -4.14
C GLY A 34 16.43 23.94 -4.73
N ARG A 35 17.12 24.77 -3.95
CA ARG A 35 17.20 26.22 -4.16
C ARG A 35 18.37 26.73 -5.01
N SER A 36 19.14 25.88 -5.66
CA SER A 36 20.20 26.36 -6.57
C SER A 36 19.59 26.95 -7.83
N ALA A 37 20.09 28.12 -8.25
CA ALA A 37 19.54 28.87 -9.37
C ALA A 37 20.07 28.47 -10.77
N TYR A 38 21.04 27.55 -10.84
CA TYR A 38 21.60 27.14 -12.13
C TYR A 38 20.67 26.17 -12.89
N PRO A 39 20.69 26.16 -14.22
CA PRO A 39 19.68 25.47 -15.04
C PRO A 39 19.45 24.00 -14.69
N ARG A 40 20.50 23.24 -14.38
CA ARG A 40 20.42 21.83 -14.03
C ARG A 40 19.57 21.60 -12.76
N SER A 41 19.79 22.37 -11.70
CA SER A 41 19.02 22.26 -10.46
C SER A 41 17.55 22.64 -10.66
N VAL A 42 17.29 23.70 -11.44
CA VAL A 42 15.93 24.12 -11.80
C VAL A 42 15.21 23.01 -12.58
N GLN A 43 15.91 22.35 -13.51
CA GLN A 43 15.34 21.23 -14.28
C GLN A 43 14.99 20.04 -13.39
N VAL A 44 15.88 19.67 -12.44
CA VAL A 44 15.60 18.58 -11.48
C VAL A 44 14.41 18.95 -10.60
N SER A 45 14.37 20.18 -10.06
CA SER A 45 13.25 20.63 -9.22
C SER A 45 11.93 20.57 -9.95
N LYS A 46 11.87 21.01 -11.21
CA LYS A 46 10.65 20.89 -12.05
C LYS A 46 10.22 19.43 -12.23
N GLN A 47 11.16 18.50 -12.41
CA GLN A 47 10.84 17.09 -12.54
C GLN A 47 10.27 16.50 -11.25
N ILE A 48 10.85 16.83 -10.09
CA ILE A 48 10.36 16.35 -8.79
C ILE A 48 8.96 16.88 -8.50
N GLU A 49 8.74 18.20 -8.72
CA GLU A 49 7.39 18.78 -8.50
C GLU A 49 6.36 18.21 -9.47
N ALA A 50 6.70 17.97 -10.73
CA ALA A 50 5.81 17.30 -11.66
C ALA A 50 5.42 15.87 -11.22
N VAL A 51 6.32 15.14 -10.53
CA VAL A 51 5.99 13.82 -9.93
C VAL A 51 5.05 13.98 -8.75
N ARG A 52 5.24 15.03 -7.93
CA ARG A 52 4.36 15.35 -6.80
C ARG A 52 2.94 15.68 -7.29
N GLU A 53 2.81 16.46 -8.35
CA GLU A 53 1.53 16.77 -9.00
C GLU A 53 0.85 15.49 -9.52
N LEU A 54 1.59 14.63 -10.25
CA LEU A 54 1.06 13.34 -10.73
C LEU A 54 0.57 12.44 -9.60
N LEU A 55 1.25 12.43 -8.45
CA LEU A 55 0.79 11.68 -7.28
C LEU A 55 -0.45 12.32 -6.67
N ALA A 56 -0.52 13.64 -6.56
CA ALA A 56 -1.70 14.35 -6.07
C ALA A 56 -2.93 14.00 -6.92
N ASP A 57 -2.81 14.05 -8.24
CA ASP A 57 -3.88 13.66 -9.17
C ASP A 57 -4.33 12.21 -8.95
N ARG A 58 -3.38 11.28 -8.82
CA ARG A 58 -3.69 9.85 -8.58
C ARG A 58 -4.38 9.60 -7.24
N LEU A 59 -4.12 10.44 -6.27
CA LEU A 59 -4.71 10.39 -4.93
C LEU A 59 -6.04 11.16 -4.84
N GLY A 60 -6.40 11.94 -5.85
CA GLY A 60 -7.57 12.83 -5.79
C GLY A 60 -7.38 13.94 -4.77
N ALA A 61 -6.18 14.50 -4.68
CA ALA A 61 -5.79 15.64 -3.86
C ALA A 61 -5.62 16.89 -4.74
N ALA A 62 -6.25 17.99 -4.38
CA ALA A 62 -6.21 19.23 -5.17
C ALA A 62 -4.90 20.01 -5.00
N ASP A 63 -4.26 19.88 -3.84
CA ASP A 63 -3.01 20.56 -3.51
C ASP A 63 -1.84 19.55 -3.46
N SER A 64 -0.93 19.66 -4.42
CA SER A 64 0.25 18.78 -4.49
C SER A 64 1.21 18.98 -3.31
N SER A 65 1.23 20.14 -2.64
CA SER A 65 2.04 20.38 -1.44
C SER A 65 1.65 19.47 -0.27
N SER A 66 0.42 18.91 -0.29
CA SER A 66 -0.04 17.90 0.67
C SER A 66 0.62 16.54 0.50
N VAL A 67 1.35 16.31 -0.59
CA VAL A 67 2.04 15.04 -0.90
C VAL A 67 3.50 15.17 -0.51
N VAL A 68 3.93 14.38 0.47
CA VAL A 68 5.29 14.35 1.03
C VAL A 68 5.97 13.06 0.56
N PHE A 69 7.15 13.16 -0.04
CA PHE A 69 7.93 11.98 -0.44
C PHE A 69 8.47 11.24 0.78
N THR A 70 8.35 9.93 0.76
CA THR A 70 8.91 9.03 1.77
C THR A 70 9.65 7.87 1.10
N HIS A 71 10.43 7.12 1.86
CA HIS A 71 11.13 5.96 1.30
C HIS A 71 10.20 4.78 0.98
N ASN A 72 9.07 4.68 1.66
CA ASN A 72 8.03 3.66 1.51
C ASN A 72 6.84 3.98 2.42
N ALA A 73 5.76 3.21 2.32
CA ALA A 73 4.58 3.35 3.18
C ALA A 73 4.88 3.14 4.67
N THR A 74 5.81 2.27 5.04
CA THR A 74 6.20 2.09 6.45
C THR A 74 6.76 3.37 7.05
N HIS A 75 7.59 4.11 6.30
CA HIS A 75 8.10 5.42 6.72
C HIS A 75 6.92 6.41 6.86
N ALA A 76 6.03 6.48 5.87
CA ALA A 76 4.85 7.35 5.89
C ALA A 76 3.95 7.07 7.12
N ILE A 77 3.65 5.81 7.41
CA ILE A 77 2.85 5.40 8.56
C ILE A 77 3.53 5.77 9.89
N ASN A 78 4.86 5.53 10.01
CA ASN A 78 5.59 5.94 11.21
C ASN A 78 5.63 7.46 11.40
N LEU A 79 5.69 8.24 10.32
CA LEU A 79 5.63 9.70 10.38
C LEU A 79 4.31 10.14 11.04
N VAL A 80 3.18 9.56 10.66
CA VAL A 80 1.88 9.86 11.27
C VAL A 80 1.83 9.38 12.71
N LEU A 81 2.16 8.11 12.97
CA LEU A 81 2.03 7.50 14.29
C LEU A 81 2.92 8.14 15.35
N ARG A 82 4.11 8.61 14.98
CA ARG A 82 5.05 9.24 15.89
C ARG A 82 4.91 10.75 15.95
N GLY A 83 4.33 11.36 14.90
CA GLY A 83 4.10 12.79 14.81
C GLY A 83 2.81 13.25 15.49
N LEU A 84 1.84 12.36 15.72
CA LEU A 84 0.62 12.68 16.47
C LEU A 84 0.82 12.54 17.99
N PRO A 85 0.11 13.36 18.81
CA PRO A 85 0.09 13.25 20.26
C PRO A 85 -0.82 12.10 20.72
N LEU A 86 -0.28 10.88 20.69
CA LEU A 86 -1.02 9.64 20.96
C LEU A 86 -0.85 9.09 22.37
N GLU A 87 -0.19 9.79 23.30
CA GLU A 87 0.05 9.36 24.68
C GLU A 87 -1.25 9.02 25.40
N GLY A 88 -1.39 7.74 25.83
CA GLY A 88 -2.60 7.23 26.52
C GLY A 88 -3.87 7.20 25.66
N LYS A 89 -3.77 7.43 24.36
CA LYS A 89 -4.90 7.46 23.44
C LYS A 89 -5.24 6.09 22.86
N GLN A 90 -6.48 5.97 22.38
CA GLN A 90 -6.95 4.83 21.62
C GLN A 90 -6.72 5.06 20.12
N VAL A 91 -6.21 4.05 19.44
CA VAL A 91 -6.12 3.95 17.99
C VAL A 91 -7.02 2.81 17.51
N LEU A 92 -7.99 3.11 16.65
CA LEU A 92 -8.82 2.12 15.99
C LEU A 92 -8.08 1.61 14.74
N ILE A 93 -8.09 0.29 14.50
CA ILE A 93 -7.39 -0.30 13.36
C ILE A 93 -8.30 -1.22 12.56
N SER A 94 -8.01 -1.41 11.27
CA SER A 94 -8.72 -2.43 10.49
C SER A 94 -8.30 -3.85 10.91
N PRO A 95 -9.16 -4.87 10.68
CA PRO A 95 -8.84 -6.26 11.03
C PRO A 95 -7.78 -6.89 10.12
N LEU A 96 -7.42 -6.22 9.01
CA LEU A 96 -6.55 -6.76 7.97
C LEU A 96 -5.22 -6.00 7.86
N GLU A 97 -4.76 -5.38 8.96
CA GLU A 97 -3.57 -4.54 8.96
C GLU A 97 -2.27 -5.31 8.73
N HIS A 98 -1.38 -4.65 7.99
CA HIS A 98 0.00 -5.07 7.77
C HIS A 98 0.89 -4.73 8.97
N ASN A 99 2.04 -5.42 9.11
CA ASN A 99 3.06 -5.15 10.13
C ASN A 99 3.60 -3.71 10.11
N ALA A 100 3.46 -2.98 9.02
CA ALA A 100 3.79 -1.55 8.94
C ALA A 100 2.96 -0.70 9.90
N VAL A 101 1.76 -1.16 10.27
CA VAL A 101 0.85 -0.53 11.24
C VAL A 101 0.98 -1.18 12.62
N THR A 102 0.86 -2.51 12.70
CA THR A 102 0.76 -3.21 13.99
C THR A 102 2.04 -3.15 14.81
N ARG A 103 3.22 -3.21 14.19
CA ARG A 103 4.51 -3.15 14.91
C ARG A 103 4.81 -1.79 15.52
N PRO A 104 4.71 -0.65 14.79
CA PRO A 104 4.91 0.64 15.43
C PRO A 104 3.84 0.94 16.50
N LEU A 105 2.59 0.48 16.33
CA LEU A 105 1.58 0.59 17.40
C LEU A 105 1.95 -0.23 18.64
N ALA A 106 2.44 -1.44 18.50
CA ALA A 106 2.95 -2.24 19.62
C ALA A 106 4.11 -1.53 20.36
N CYS A 107 5.00 -0.88 19.61
CA CYS A 107 6.06 -0.04 20.23
C CYS A 107 5.45 1.16 20.99
N LEU A 108 4.46 1.85 20.41
CA LEU A 108 3.81 2.99 21.07
C LEU A 108 2.96 2.56 22.27
N GLN A 109 2.35 1.38 22.23
CA GLN A 109 1.67 0.78 23.37
C GLN A 109 2.64 0.62 24.55
N ALA A 110 3.82 0.07 24.30
CA ALA A 110 4.83 -0.14 25.34
C ALA A 110 5.47 1.17 25.84
N GLN A 111 5.65 2.17 24.97
CA GLN A 111 6.39 3.39 25.27
C GLN A 111 5.50 4.54 25.75
N ARG A 112 4.25 4.63 25.28
CA ARG A 112 3.37 5.78 25.45
C ARG A 112 1.96 5.42 25.92
N GLY A 113 1.70 4.16 26.30
CA GLY A 113 0.39 3.71 26.77
C GLY A 113 -0.73 3.78 25.71
N VAL A 114 -0.40 3.78 24.42
CA VAL A 114 -1.40 3.71 23.35
C VAL A 114 -2.18 2.41 23.46
N THR A 115 -3.49 2.46 23.26
CA THR A 115 -4.33 1.27 23.18
C THR A 115 -4.79 1.03 21.74
N MET A 116 -4.91 -0.23 21.32
CA MET A 116 -5.41 -0.61 20.01
C MET A 116 -6.75 -1.32 20.14
N SER A 117 -7.69 -1.01 19.26
CA SER A 117 -8.96 -1.72 19.13
C SER A 117 -9.28 -1.95 17.66
N THR A 118 -9.69 -3.16 17.32
CA THR A 118 -10.08 -3.50 15.95
C THR A 118 -11.48 -2.99 15.67
N LEU A 119 -11.69 -2.38 14.51
CA LEU A 119 -13.00 -1.95 14.03
C LEU A 119 -13.93 -3.16 13.82
N PRO A 120 -15.24 -3.02 14.05
CA PRO A 120 -16.23 -4.07 13.79
C PRO A 120 -16.19 -4.54 12.34
N HIS A 121 -16.23 -5.86 12.13
CA HIS A 121 -16.03 -6.43 10.80
C HIS A 121 -16.71 -7.80 10.65
N GLY A 122 -16.94 -8.21 9.41
CA GLY A 122 -17.36 -9.54 9.02
C GLY A 122 -16.22 -10.56 9.03
N SER A 123 -16.54 -11.81 8.69
CA SER A 123 -15.58 -12.93 8.72
C SER A 123 -14.48 -12.85 7.65
N ASP A 124 -14.71 -12.11 6.58
CA ASP A 124 -13.71 -11.81 5.55
C ASP A 124 -12.87 -10.56 5.86
N GLY A 125 -13.17 -9.87 6.97
CA GLY A 125 -12.51 -8.65 7.41
C GLY A 125 -13.11 -7.37 6.82
N LEU A 126 -14.27 -7.42 6.16
CA LEU A 126 -14.99 -6.23 5.73
C LEU A 126 -15.48 -5.45 6.95
N ILE A 127 -15.04 -4.21 7.08
CA ILE A 127 -15.49 -3.32 8.16
C ILE A 127 -16.96 -2.99 7.95
N ASP A 128 -17.75 -3.07 9.02
CA ASP A 128 -19.14 -2.60 9.06
C ASP A 128 -19.19 -1.11 9.39
N PRO A 129 -19.40 -0.20 8.41
CA PRO A 129 -19.40 1.23 8.66
C PRO A 129 -20.50 1.68 9.65
N ASP A 130 -21.61 0.98 9.71
CA ASP A 130 -22.74 1.34 10.55
C ASP A 130 -22.48 0.98 12.04
N ALA A 131 -21.46 0.16 12.27
CA ALA A 131 -21.00 -0.21 13.62
C ALA A 131 -19.78 0.60 14.10
N VAL A 132 -19.08 1.33 13.22
CA VAL A 132 -17.83 2.06 13.54
C VAL A 132 -18.01 3.03 14.71
N ALA A 133 -19.11 3.79 14.73
CA ALA A 133 -19.37 4.79 15.77
C ALA A 133 -19.39 4.20 17.20
N ARG A 134 -19.76 2.92 17.35
CA ARG A 134 -19.75 2.21 18.64
C ARG A 134 -18.35 1.93 19.19
N SER A 135 -17.33 1.98 18.35
CA SER A 135 -15.93 1.78 18.75
C SER A 135 -15.25 3.07 19.22
N ILE A 136 -15.87 4.23 18.97
CA ILE A 136 -15.31 5.54 19.32
C ILE A 136 -15.52 5.80 20.79
N THR A 137 -14.45 6.19 21.49
CA THR A 137 -14.45 6.62 22.90
C THR A 137 -13.90 8.03 23.01
N ALA A 138 -13.98 8.63 24.19
CA ALA A 138 -13.39 9.95 24.45
C ALA A 138 -11.85 9.97 24.29
N SER A 139 -11.19 8.82 24.36
CA SER A 139 -9.75 8.66 24.15
C SER A 139 -9.36 8.36 22.73
N THR A 140 -10.30 8.13 21.80
CA THR A 140 -10.00 7.80 20.39
C THR A 140 -9.38 9.00 19.70
N ALA A 141 -8.14 8.85 19.20
CA ALA A 141 -7.38 9.93 18.57
C ALA A 141 -7.06 9.68 17.09
N LEU A 142 -7.14 8.43 16.62
CA LEU A 142 -6.82 8.06 15.24
C LEU A 142 -7.54 6.76 14.87
N ALA A 143 -7.95 6.66 13.62
CA ALA A 143 -8.26 5.38 12.98
C ALA A 143 -7.26 5.10 11.86
N ILE A 144 -6.91 3.82 11.66
CA ILE A 144 -6.03 3.37 10.58
C ILE A 144 -6.72 2.24 9.84
N VAL A 145 -6.78 2.36 8.51
CA VAL A 145 -7.45 1.35 7.68
C VAL A 145 -6.59 1.01 6.47
N SER A 146 -6.21 -0.25 6.35
CA SER A 146 -5.68 -0.79 5.11
C SER A 146 -6.78 -0.80 4.06
N HIS A 147 -6.64 0.02 3.01
CA HIS A 147 -7.67 0.18 1.98
C HIS A 147 -7.91 -1.12 1.22
N GLN A 148 -6.84 -1.85 0.91
CA GLN A 148 -6.91 -3.17 0.29
C GLN A 148 -6.01 -4.14 1.05
N SER A 149 -6.56 -5.25 1.47
CA SER A 149 -5.80 -6.30 2.14
C SER A 149 -4.77 -6.93 1.21
N ASN A 150 -3.55 -7.08 1.70
CA ASN A 150 -2.49 -7.80 1.01
C ASN A 150 -2.58 -9.33 1.14
N VAL A 151 -3.61 -9.84 1.81
CA VAL A 151 -3.83 -11.29 2.02
C VAL A 151 -4.98 -11.78 1.15
N ASN A 152 -6.18 -11.21 1.30
CA ASN A 152 -7.39 -11.68 0.60
C ASN A 152 -7.90 -10.74 -0.49
N GLY A 153 -7.23 -9.58 -0.70
CA GLY A 153 -7.60 -8.62 -1.74
C GLY A 153 -8.82 -7.75 -1.43
N LEU A 154 -9.47 -7.93 -0.28
CA LEU A 154 -10.66 -7.18 0.12
C LEU A 154 -10.39 -5.67 0.13
N ILE A 155 -11.26 -4.89 -0.53
CA ILE A 155 -11.24 -3.43 -0.59
C ILE A 155 -12.26 -2.86 0.41
N GLN A 156 -11.78 -2.04 1.37
CA GLN A 156 -12.59 -1.43 2.41
C GLN A 156 -13.37 -0.20 1.89
N PRO A 157 -14.59 0.07 2.40
CA PRO A 157 -15.42 1.21 2.01
C PRO A 157 -14.98 2.51 2.70
N ILE A 158 -13.79 3.03 2.34
CA ILE A 158 -13.09 4.13 3.05
C ILE A 158 -13.97 5.36 3.25
N ALA A 159 -14.71 5.80 2.22
CA ALA A 159 -15.56 6.99 2.32
C ALA A 159 -16.65 6.82 3.40
N ARG A 160 -17.30 5.65 3.47
CA ARG A 160 -18.33 5.35 4.50
C ARG A 160 -17.72 5.23 5.90
N ILE A 161 -16.52 4.62 5.99
CA ILE A 161 -15.79 4.51 7.26
C ILE A 161 -15.42 5.92 7.76
N LYS A 162 -14.87 6.79 6.91
CA LYS A 162 -14.55 8.18 7.30
C LYS A 162 -15.80 8.95 7.73
N GLN A 163 -16.90 8.80 7.03
CA GLN A 163 -18.18 9.41 7.41
C GLN A 163 -18.61 8.96 8.82
N ALA A 164 -18.51 7.67 9.13
CA ALA A 164 -18.86 7.13 10.44
C ALA A 164 -17.90 7.55 11.57
N LEU A 165 -16.62 7.77 11.26
CA LEU A 165 -15.61 8.28 12.18
C LEU A 165 -15.81 9.77 12.53
N GLY A 166 -16.49 10.53 11.69
CA GLY A 166 -16.74 11.98 11.90
C GLY A 166 -15.42 12.76 12.02
N ALA A 167 -15.21 13.40 13.16
CA ALA A 167 -14.04 14.23 13.44
C ALA A 167 -12.76 13.44 13.74
N ILE A 168 -12.84 12.12 13.97
CA ILE A 168 -11.65 11.29 14.23
C ILE A 168 -10.79 11.23 12.95
N PRO A 169 -9.49 11.61 13.02
CA PRO A 169 -8.59 11.50 11.90
C PRO A 169 -8.48 10.06 11.37
N LEU A 170 -8.39 9.91 10.06
CA LEU A 170 -8.21 8.63 9.38
C LEU A 170 -6.90 8.60 8.60
N LEU A 171 -6.04 7.62 8.92
CA LEU A 171 -4.91 7.21 8.11
C LEU A 171 -5.31 6.01 7.24
N VAL A 172 -5.20 6.18 5.94
CA VAL A 172 -5.41 5.11 4.95
C VAL A 172 -4.06 4.52 4.53
N ASP A 173 -3.84 3.23 4.74
CA ASP A 173 -2.74 2.51 4.07
C ASP A 173 -3.22 2.05 2.69
N ALA A 174 -2.83 2.80 1.65
CA ALA A 174 -3.16 2.50 0.27
C ALA A 174 -2.03 1.76 -0.48
N SER A 175 -1.12 1.09 0.24
CA SER A 175 0.03 0.37 -0.34
C SER A 175 -0.35 -0.69 -1.37
N GLN A 176 -1.52 -1.31 -1.24
CA GLN A 176 -2.00 -2.33 -2.19
C GLN A 176 -2.98 -1.76 -3.21
N SER A 177 -3.75 -0.75 -2.83
CA SER A 177 -4.82 -0.22 -3.68
C SER A 177 -4.35 0.86 -4.65
N CYS A 178 -3.37 1.67 -4.26
CA CYS A 178 -2.87 2.76 -5.10
C CYS A 178 -2.27 2.21 -6.40
N GLY A 179 -2.80 2.67 -7.53
CA GLY A 179 -2.50 2.17 -8.88
C GLY A 179 -3.53 1.19 -9.44
N HIS A 180 -4.39 0.59 -8.59
CA HIS A 180 -5.44 -0.35 -9.00
C HIS A 180 -6.84 0.17 -8.70
N VAL A 181 -7.00 0.91 -7.61
CA VAL A 181 -8.28 1.45 -7.14
C VAL A 181 -8.23 2.97 -7.19
N LEU A 182 -9.30 3.58 -7.67
CA LEU A 182 -9.42 5.04 -7.69
C LEU A 182 -9.51 5.58 -6.26
N LEU A 183 -8.58 6.46 -5.91
CA LEU A 183 -8.56 7.20 -4.66
C LEU A 183 -9.16 8.60 -4.87
N ARG A 184 -9.86 9.12 -3.88
CA ARG A 184 -10.49 10.45 -3.90
C ARG A 184 -10.35 11.09 -2.52
N LEU A 185 -9.09 11.33 -2.08
CA LEU A 185 -8.79 11.68 -0.71
C LEU A 185 -9.49 12.95 -0.24
N ASP A 186 -9.56 13.98 -1.10
CA ASP A 186 -10.24 15.23 -0.75
C ASP A 186 -11.75 15.05 -0.59
N SER A 187 -12.39 14.42 -1.56
CA SER A 187 -13.84 14.23 -1.51
C SER A 187 -14.27 13.26 -0.40
N TRP A 188 -13.41 12.33 -0.01
CA TRP A 188 -13.66 11.42 1.11
C TRP A 188 -13.29 12.01 2.48
N GLY A 189 -12.69 13.21 2.52
CA GLY A 189 -12.28 13.86 3.77
C GLY A 189 -11.15 13.15 4.50
N ILE A 190 -10.24 12.46 3.79
CA ILE A 190 -9.14 11.68 4.38
C ILE A 190 -8.08 12.62 4.94
N ASP A 191 -7.59 12.34 6.14
CA ASP A 191 -6.60 13.16 6.83
C ASP A 191 -5.17 12.79 6.43
N PHE A 192 -4.89 11.47 6.32
CA PHE A 192 -3.59 10.93 5.95
C PHE A 192 -3.73 9.73 5.02
N CYS A 193 -2.83 9.62 4.04
CA CYS A 193 -2.77 8.42 3.18
C CYS A 193 -1.32 8.04 2.90
N ALA A 194 -0.95 6.81 3.25
CA ALA A 194 0.37 6.25 2.99
C ALA A 194 0.35 5.39 1.71
N ILE A 195 1.33 5.61 0.83
CA ILE A 195 1.51 4.84 -0.41
C ILE A 195 2.95 4.37 -0.58
N THR A 196 3.14 3.34 -1.41
CA THR A 196 4.46 2.87 -1.83
C THR A 196 4.57 2.82 -3.35
N GLY A 197 5.71 3.24 -3.90
CA GLY A 197 5.90 3.36 -5.35
C GLY A 197 6.10 2.03 -6.08
N HIS A 198 6.60 1.00 -5.40
CA HIS A 198 7.11 -0.21 -6.05
C HIS A 198 6.09 -1.33 -6.28
N LYS A 199 4.80 -1.11 -5.91
CA LYS A 199 3.70 -2.06 -6.12
C LYS A 199 2.81 -1.61 -7.28
N GLY A 200 1.54 -1.33 -7.06
CA GLY A 200 0.58 -0.96 -8.10
C GLY A 200 0.97 0.27 -8.95
N LEU A 201 1.81 1.16 -8.42
CA LEU A 201 2.34 2.30 -9.18
C LEU A 201 3.50 1.94 -10.12
N LEU A 202 4.00 0.69 -10.11
CA LEU A 202 5.06 0.15 -10.98
C LEU A 202 6.41 0.90 -10.91
N GLY A 203 6.62 1.74 -9.90
CA GLY A 203 7.84 2.51 -9.67
C GLY A 203 8.95 1.69 -9.02
N PRO A 204 10.13 2.29 -8.80
CA PRO A 204 11.24 1.62 -8.15
C PRO A 204 11.01 1.46 -6.64
N THR A 205 11.74 0.53 -6.02
CA THR A 205 11.86 0.42 -4.56
C THR A 205 12.51 1.67 -3.97
N GLY A 206 12.30 1.92 -2.67
CA GLY A 206 12.84 3.13 -2.01
C GLY A 206 12.08 4.41 -2.36
N THR A 207 10.85 4.28 -2.87
CA THR A 207 9.94 5.40 -3.13
C THR A 207 8.57 5.14 -2.51
N GLY A 208 7.98 6.19 -1.97
CA GLY A 208 6.64 6.23 -1.41
C GLY A 208 6.22 7.67 -1.18
N ALA A 209 5.01 7.87 -0.68
CA ALA A 209 4.56 9.19 -0.27
C ALA A 209 3.56 9.09 0.87
N LEU A 210 3.41 10.21 1.58
CA LEU A 210 2.37 10.48 2.55
C LEU A 210 1.56 11.67 2.07
N PHE A 211 0.25 11.51 1.94
CA PHE A 211 -0.67 12.63 1.86
C PHE A 211 -0.97 13.12 3.28
N VAL A 212 -0.86 14.43 3.50
CA VAL A 212 -1.15 15.10 4.78
C VAL A 212 -2.09 16.28 4.52
N ARG A 213 -3.35 16.15 4.89
CA ARG A 213 -4.35 17.21 4.68
C ARG A 213 -4.04 18.48 5.48
N ASN A 214 -3.66 18.32 6.74
CA ASN A 214 -3.33 19.43 7.63
C ASN A 214 -1.95 19.23 8.26
N PRO A 215 -0.92 19.94 7.76
CA PRO A 215 0.45 19.81 8.27
C PRO A 215 0.62 20.22 9.73
N SER A 216 -0.29 21.04 10.29
CA SER A 216 -0.20 21.48 11.69
C SER A 216 -0.46 20.36 12.71
N LEU A 217 -1.09 19.24 12.26
CA LEU A 217 -1.42 18.12 13.14
C LEU A 217 -0.21 17.24 13.48
N LEU A 218 0.85 17.24 12.66
CA LEU A 218 1.97 16.34 12.81
C LEU A 218 3.26 17.07 13.17
N HIS A 219 4.00 16.51 14.12
CA HIS A 219 5.42 16.83 14.30
C HIS A 219 6.27 16.05 13.28
N PRO A 220 7.40 16.60 12.80
CA PRO A 220 8.30 15.88 11.91
C PRO A 220 8.92 14.66 12.62
N LEU A 221 9.07 13.56 11.90
CA LEU A 221 9.72 12.35 12.42
C LEU A 221 11.25 12.52 12.49
N ILE A 222 11.78 13.24 11.53
CA ILE A 222 13.22 13.49 11.36
C ILE A 222 13.43 15.00 11.28
N ALA A 223 14.29 15.53 12.12
CA ALA A 223 14.74 16.92 12.04
C ALA A 223 16.05 16.98 11.27
N GLY A 224 16.17 17.93 10.34
CA GLY A 224 17.38 18.10 9.52
C GLY A 224 17.24 19.18 8.46
N GLY A 225 18.24 19.32 7.60
CA GLY A 225 18.20 20.32 6.52
C GLY A 225 17.15 19.94 5.47
N THR A 226 16.32 20.93 5.10
CA THR A 226 15.27 20.82 4.07
C THR A 226 15.57 21.71 2.86
N GLY A 227 16.64 22.52 2.95
CA GLY A 227 16.96 23.55 1.95
C GLY A 227 16.12 24.83 2.11
N SER A 228 15.17 24.90 3.04
CA SER A 228 14.39 26.10 3.37
C SER A 228 14.71 26.60 4.78
N ASN A 229 14.46 27.91 5.04
CA ASN A 229 14.66 28.58 6.33
C ASN A 229 16.02 28.24 6.98
N SER A 230 17.11 28.26 6.17
CA SER A 230 18.45 27.81 6.60
C SER A 230 19.08 28.70 7.68
N ASP A 231 18.48 29.83 7.96
CA ASP A 231 18.81 30.78 9.04
C ASP A 231 18.12 30.44 10.38
N SER A 232 17.17 29.51 10.38
CA SER A 232 16.48 29.04 11.58
C SER A 232 17.02 27.69 12.06
N ALA A 233 17.10 27.51 13.37
CA ALA A 233 17.35 26.20 14.00
C ALA A 233 16.12 25.30 14.07
N GLU A 234 14.92 25.85 13.79
CA GLU A 234 13.66 25.12 13.80
C GLU A 234 13.32 24.57 12.44
N MET A 235 12.60 23.43 12.41
CA MET A 235 12.07 22.90 11.16
C MET A 235 11.02 23.85 10.56
N PRO A 236 10.90 23.93 9.23
CA PRO A 236 9.82 24.69 8.59
C PRO A 236 8.44 24.20 9.03
N ASP A 237 7.46 25.11 9.10
CA ASP A 237 6.09 24.79 9.49
C ASP A 237 5.20 24.33 8.34
N PHE A 238 5.67 24.45 7.10
CA PHE A 238 4.90 24.17 5.90
C PHE A 238 5.33 22.85 5.22
N ALA A 239 4.36 22.14 4.66
CA ALA A 239 4.63 20.99 3.81
C ALA A 239 5.03 21.45 2.39
N PRO A 240 5.84 20.66 1.68
CA PRO A 240 6.38 19.37 2.08
C PRO A 240 7.64 19.46 2.96
N ASP A 241 8.30 20.63 3.02
CA ASP A 241 9.62 20.84 3.63
C ASP A 241 9.68 20.40 5.11
N LYS A 242 8.58 20.59 5.87
CA LYS A 242 8.46 20.13 7.25
C LYS A 242 8.81 18.65 7.44
N TYR A 243 8.59 17.81 6.41
CA TYR A 243 8.68 16.36 6.51
C TYR A 243 9.76 15.75 5.62
N GLU A 244 10.31 16.54 4.69
CA GLU A 244 11.32 16.08 3.72
C GLU A 244 12.74 16.49 4.14
N ALA A 245 13.15 16.11 5.36
CA ALA A 245 14.49 16.37 5.84
C ALA A 245 15.54 15.49 5.13
N GLY A 246 16.65 16.11 4.71
CA GLY A 246 17.74 15.45 4.01
C GLY A 246 17.56 15.45 2.48
N THR A 247 18.55 14.92 1.77
CA THR A 247 18.50 14.81 0.31
C THR A 247 17.53 13.71 -0.10
N LEU A 248 16.55 14.05 -0.92
CA LEU A 248 15.56 13.09 -1.44
C LEU A 248 16.21 12.03 -2.34
N ASN A 249 15.53 10.89 -2.49
CA ASN A 249 15.87 9.87 -3.49
C ASN A 249 15.47 10.34 -4.91
N ILE A 250 16.20 11.33 -5.44
CA ILE A 250 15.87 12.00 -6.71
C ILE A 250 15.75 10.99 -7.86
N ALA A 251 16.74 10.10 -8.00
CA ALA A 251 16.71 9.07 -9.05
C ALA A 251 15.46 8.18 -8.96
N GLY A 252 15.11 7.73 -7.73
CA GLY A 252 13.93 6.94 -7.50
C GLY A 252 12.63 7.69 -7.78
N ILE A 253 12.53 8.95 -7.37
CA ILE A 253 11.34 9.80 -7.62
C ILE A 253 11.15 10.04 -9.13
N ILE A 254 12.24 10.32 -9.87
CA ILE A 254 12.20 10.45 -11.34
C ILE A 254 11.71 9.14 -11.98
N GLY A 255 12.24 7.99 -11.52
CA GLY A 255 11.78 6.67 -11.95
C GLY A 255 10.30 6.41 -11.64
N LEU A 256 9.81 6.83 -10.46
CA LEU A 256 8.40 6.76 -10.11
C LEU A 256 7.56 7.64 -11.06
N GLY A 257 8.01 8.85 -11.34
CA GLY A 257 7.36 9.74 -12.32
C GLY A 257 7.29 9.12 -13.72
N ALA A 258 8.34 8.42 -14.15
CA ALA A 258 8.32 7.68 -15.41
C ALA A 258 7.26 6.56 -15.39
N ALA A 259 7.16 5.80 -14.30
CA ALA A 259 6.13 4.77 -14.15
C ALA A 259 4.71 5.35 -14.23
N LEU A 260 4.45 6.45 -13.54
CA LEU A 260 3.14 7.12 -13.51
C LEU A 260 2.70 7.63 -14.89
N ARG A 261 3.65 8.14 -15.70
CA ARG A 261 3.38 8.61 -17.07
C ARG A 261 3.20 7.49 -18.08
N THR A 262 3.79 6.33 -17.83
CA THR A 262 3.81 5.21 -18.77
C THR A 262 3.12 3.96 -18.23
N THR A 263 2.16 4.14 -17.29
CA THR A 263 1.36 3.02 -16.77
C THR A 263 0.69 2.30 -17.93
N PRO A 264 0.98 1.00 -18.16
CA PRO A 264 0.37 0.25 -19.24
C PRO A 264 -1.10 -0.05 -18.95
N GLU A 265 -1.87 -0.24 -20.01
CA GLU A 265 -3.20 -0.81 -19.90
C GLU A 265 -3.11 -2.26 -19.39
N ALA A 266 -4.07 -2.65 -18.55
CA ALA A 266 -4.16 -4.03 -18.07
C ALA A 266 -4.49 -4.98 -19.23
N ARG A 267 -3.78 -6.11 -19.31
CA ARG A 267 -3.97 -7.12 -20.35
C ARG A 267 -5.05 -8.16 -20.01
N HIS A 268 -5.55 -8.12 -18.79
CA HIS A 268 -6.71 -8.90 -18.32
C HIS A 268 -7.67 -7.96 -17.58
N THR A 269 -8.91 -8.37 -17.47
CA THR A 269 -9.96 -7.63 -16.77
C THR A 269 -10.13 -8.14 -15.33
N ALA A 270 -10.82 -7.35 -14.48
CA ALA A 270 -11.27 -7.83 -13.18
C ALA A 270 -12.18 -9.07 -13.32
N GLY A 271 -13.00 -9.12 -14.39
CA GLY A 271 -13.85 -10.26 -14.70
C GLY A 271 -13.08 -11.55 -14.94
N ASP A 272 -11.92 -11.49 -15.61
CA ASP A 272 -11.08 -12.68 -15.84
C ASP A 272 -10.55 -13.25 -14.52
N LEU A 273 -10.14 -12.37 -13.58
CA LEU A 273 -9.68 -12.78 -12.26
C LEU A 273 -10.84 -13.35 -11.41
N LEU A 274 -12.01 -12.71 -11.44
CA LEU A 274 -13.19 -13.20 -10.72
C LEU A 274 -13.66 -14.55 -11.26
N ALA A 275 -13.60 -14.76 -12.57
CA ALA A 275 -13.90 -16.05 -13.19
C ALA A 275 -12.94 -17.15 -12.70
N LEU A 276 -11.62 -16.86 -12.67
CA LEU A 276 -10.62 -17.77 -12.10
C LEU A 276 -10.95 -18.12 -10.64
N ILE A 277 -11.24 -17.12 -9.81
CA ILE A 277 -11.58 -17.33 -8.39
C ILE A 277 -12.86 -18.19 -8.24
N ALA A 278 -13.89 -17.90 -9.05
CA ALA A 278 -15.16 -18.63 -8.99
C ALA A 278 -14.99 -20.11 -9.38
N GLU A 279 -14.26 -20.38 -10.46
CA GLU A 279 -13.97 -21.74 -10.91
C GLU A 279 -13.11 -22.50 -9.87
N ALA A 280 -12.05 -21.85 -9.37
CA ALA A 280 -11.15 -22.47 -8.40
C ALA A 280 -11.84 -22.77 -7.04
N ARG A 281 -12.83 -21.96 -6.62
CA ARG A 281 -13.63 -22.23 -5.41
C ARG A 281 -14.42 -23.55 -5.45
N SER A 282 -14.67 -24.12 -6.63
CA SER A 282 -15.33 -25.41 -6.77
C SER A 282 -14.39 -26.60 -6.49
N MET A 283 -13.08 -26.36 -6.33
CA MET A 283 -12.07 -27.39 -6.08
C MET A 283 -12.09 -27.84 -4.61
N PRO A 284 -12.48 -29.10 -4.30
CA PRO A 284 -12.86 -29.51 -2.93
C PRO A 284 -11.68 -29.50 -1.93
N ASN A 285 -10.46 -29.68 -2.38
CA ASN A 285 -9.28 -29.67 -1.51
C ASN A 285 -8.65 -28.29 -1.34
N LEU A 286 -9.19 -27.24 -1.98
CA LEU A 286 -8.70 -25.88 -1.89
C LEU A 286 -9.70 -24.97 -1.12
N ARG A 287 -9.20 -24.24 -0.15
CA ARG A 287 -9.96 -23.22 0.57
C ARG A 287 -9.44 -21.84 0.19
N PHE A 288 -10.33 -21.00 -0.36
CA PHE A 288 -10.00 -19.65 -0.84
C PHE A 288 -10.32 -18.57 0.19
N TYR A 289 -9.44 -17.56 0.24
CA TYR A 289 -9.57 -16.35 1.03
C TYR A 289 -9.57 -15.17 0.07
N CYS A 290 -10.72 -14.57 -0.11
CA CYS A 290 -11.02 -13.45 -1.00
C CYS A 290 -12.23 -12.69 -0.44
N ALA A 291 -12.58 -11.54 -1.01
CA ALA A 291 -13.77 -10.81 -0.63
C ALA A 291 -15.03 -11.68 -0.80
N GLN A 292 -16.01 -11.55 0.11
CA GLN A 292 -17.31 -12.18 -0.06
C GLN A 292 -18.14 -11.48 -1.13
N ASP A 293 -18.04 -10.16 -1.20
CA ASP A 293 -18.61 -9.33 -2.26
C ASP A 293 -17.59 -9.18 -3.41
N PRO A 294 -17.88 -9.73 -4.61
CA PRO A 294 -16.98 -9.65 -5.75
C PRO A 294 -16.64 -8.21 -6.18
N ASP A 295 -17.53 -7.25 -5.97
CA ASP A 295 -17.31 -5.83 -6.31
C ASP A 295 -16.25 -5.18 -5.40
N ARG A 296 -15.87 -5.86 -4.32
CA ARG A 296 -14.80 -5.46 -3.40
C ARG A 296 -13.53 -6.28 -3.54
N GLN A 297 -13.43 -7.10 -4.59
CA GLN A 297 -12.24 -7.90 -4.84
C GLN A 297 -11.18 -7.12 -5.60
N GLY A 298 -10.04 -6.88 -4.97
CA GLY A 298 -8.83 -6.37 -5.62
C GLY A 298 -8.04 -7.46 -6.35
N PRO A 299 -6.95 -7.08 -7.07
CA PRO A 299 -6.25 -7.98 -7.97
C PRO A 299 -5.31 -8.99 -7.26
N LEU A 300 -5.77 -9.61 -6.21
CA LEU A 300 -5.08 -10.71 -5.54
C LEU A 300 -6.05 -11.56 -4.73
N PHE A 301 -5.69 -12.82 -4.49
CA PHE A 301 -6.38 -13.71 -3.57
C PHE A 301 -5.40 -14.66 -2.91
N SER A 302 -5.84 -15.33 -1.84
CA SER A 302 -5.07 -16.38 -1.19
C SER A 302 -5.85 -17.69 -1.10
N PHE A 303 -5.13 -18.79 -0.95
CA PHE A 303 -5.73 -20.09 -0.73
C PHE A 303 -4.85 -21.01 0.12
N ASN A 304 -5.42 -22.06 0.65
CA ASN A 304 -4.75 -23.18 1.29
C ASN A 304 -5.23 -24.49 0.72
N HIS A 305 -4.38 -25.50 0.73
CA HIS A 305 -4.74 -26.89 0.48
C HIS A 305 -5.19 -27.54 1.80
N ALA A 306 -6.13 -28.50 1.73
CA ALA A 306 -6.70 -29.13 2.92
C ALA A 306 -5.66 -29.91 3.76
N ARG A 307 -4.66 -30.51 3.13
CA ARG A 307 -3.64 -31.37 3.74
C ARG A 307 -2.23 -30.79 3.71
N LEU A 308 -1.83 -30.17 2.58
CA LEU A 308 -0.49 -29.65 2.37
C LEU A 308 -0.32 -28.27 3.00
N ASP A 309 0.85 -27.99 3.55
CA ASP A 309 1.16 -26.65 3.99
C ASP A 309 1.42 -25.69 2.81
N CYS A 310 1.32 -24.38 3.08
CA CYS A 310 1.40 -23.36 2.04
C CYS A 310 2.80 -23.28 1.37
N SER A 311 3.88 -23.71 2.05
CA SER A 311 5.22 -23.72 1.45
C SER A 311 5.40 -24.91 0.51
N ALA A 312 4.84 -26.08 0.83
CA ALA A 312 4.86 -27.23 -0.06
C ALA A 312 4.07 -26.95 -1.36
N VAL A 313 2.90 -26.33 -1.24
CA VAL A 313 2.11 -25.90 -2.40
C VAL A 313 2.85 -24.87 -3.26
N ALA A 314 3.45 -23.85 -2.64
CA ALA A 314 4.23 -22.84 -3.36
C ALA A 314 5.43 -23.47 -4.08
N ARG A 315 6.10 -24.43 -3.46
CA ARG A 315 7.19 -25.18 -4.06
C ARG A 315 6.74 -26.01 -5.27
N PHE A 316 5.61 -26.71 -5.17
CA PHE A 316 5.02 -27.46 -6.28
C PHE A 316 4.71 -26.54 -7.47
N LEU A 317 4.07 -25.37 -7.24
CA LEU A 317 3.77 -24.40 -8.28
C LEU A 317 5.03 -23.89 -8.98
N LEU A 318 6.10 -23.64 -8.23
CA LEU A 318 7.38 -23.22 -8.78
C LEU A 318 8.05 -24.34 -9.60
N ASP A 319 8.20 -25.53 -9.01
CA ASP A 319 9.00 -26.62 -9.63
C ASP A 319 8.33 -27.17 -10.89
N LYS A 320 6.99 -27.22 -10.93
CA LYS A 320 6.27 -27.82 -12.05
C LYS A 320 5.83 -26.81 -13.12
N TYR A 321 5.41 -25.61 -12.71
CA TYR A 321 4.81 -24.60 -13.59
C TYR A 321 5.67 -23.36 -13.74
N GLY A 322 6.75 -23.23 -12.98
CA GLY A 322 7.54 -22.00 -12.89
C GLY A 322 6.77 -20.83 -12.26
N ILE A 323 5.63 -21.09 -11.61
CA ILE A 323 4.77 -20.06 -11.01
C ILE A 323 5.36 -19.59 -9.70
N GLU A 324 5.78 -18.32 -9.66
CA GLU A 324 6.35 -17.66 -8.50
C GLU A 324 5.25 -16.99 -7.66
N VAL A 325 5.03 -17.50 -6.45
CA VAL A 325 3.99 -17.03 -5.52
C VAL A 325 4.58 -16.81 -4.13
N ARG A 326 3.85 -16.12 -3.27
CA ARG A 326 4.25 -15.95 -1.88
C ARG A 326 3.44 -16.85 -0.95
N SER A 327 4.13 -17.61 -0.09
CA SER A 327 3.53 -18.39 1.00
C SER A 327 3.79 -17.79 2.37
N GLY A 328 3.00 -18.20 3.38
CA GLY A 328 3.15 -17.82 4.77
C GLY A 328 2.29 -16.62 5.19
N LEU A 329 2.75 -15.85 6.18
CA LEU A 329 1.96 -14.78 6.82
C LEU A 329 1.95 -13.44 6.05
N GLN A 330 2.60 -13.30 4.91
CA GLN A 330 2.67 -12.10 4.05
C GLN A 330 2.83 -10.78 4.84
N CYS A 331 3.56 -10.80 5.97
CA CYS A 331 3.73 -9.67 6.89
C CYS A 331 2.42 -9.08 7.47
N ALA A 332 1.36 -9.86 7.55
CA ALA A 332 0.04 -9.45 8.04
C ALA A 332 -0.55 -10.47 9.04
N PRO A 333 0.12 -10.77 10.18
CA PRO A 333 -0.37 -11.78 11.12
C PRO A 333 -1.77 -11.48 11.65
N LEU A 334 -2.13 -10.21 11.84
CA LEU A 334 -3.48 -9.80 12.26
C LEU A 334 -4.54 -10.21 11.22
N ALA A 335 -4.27 -10.00 9.93
CA ALA A 335 -5.16 -10.45 8.86
C ALA A 335 -5.34 -11.98 8.88
N HIS A 336 -4.27 -12.73 9.12
CA HIS A 336 -4.35 -14.18 9.25
C HIS A 336 -5.10 -14.64 10.50
N GLN A 337 -5.04 -13.90 11.61
CA GLN A 337 -5.87 -14.15 12.80
C GLN A 337 -7.35 -13.93 12.46
N THR A 338 -7.69 -12.82 11.81
CA THR A 338 -9.05 -12.49 11.37
C THR A 338 -9.62 -13.55 10.41
N LEU A 339 -8.80 -14.01 9.45
CA LEU A 339 -9.20 -15.00 8.44
C LEU A 339 -9.11 -16.46 8.92
N GLY A 340 -8.64 -16.70 10.15
CA GLY A 340 -8.49 -18.05 10.71
C GLY A 340 -7.39 -18.89 10.08
N THR A 341 -6.35 -18.25 9.54
CA THR A 341 -5.20 -18.91 8.88
C THR A 341 -3.89 -18.76 9.65
N PHE A 342 -3.91 -18.10 10.81
CA PHE A 342 -2.76 -18.02 11.71
C PHE A 342 -2.61 -19.35 12.48
N PRO A 343 -1.38 -19.86 12.74
CA PRO A 343 -0.07 -19.33 12.35
C PRO A 343 0.44 -19.82 10.98
N LYS A 344 -0.30 -20.67 10.27
CA LYS A 344 0.14 -21.36 9.04
C LYS A 344 0.34 -20.42 7.85
N GLY A 345 -0.48 -19.35 7.75
CA GLY A 345 -0.50 -18.48 6.59
C GLY A 345 -1.27 -19.06 5.40
N THR A 346 -1.00 -18.54 4.21
CA THR A 346 -1.66 -18.94 2.95
C THR A 346 -0.68 -18.87 1.79
N VAL A 347 -1.02 -19.46 0.64
CA VAL A 347 -0.43 -19.15 -0.66
C VAL A 347 -1.20 -17.98 -1.26
N ARG A 348 -0.49 -16.92 -1.67
CA ARG A 348 -1.09 -15.74 -2.30
C ARG A 348 -0.72 -15.67 -3.78
N ILE A 349 -1.71 -15.42 -4.62
CA ILE A 349 -1.58 -15.14 -6.05
C ILE A 349 -1.94 -13.68 -6.30
N ALA A 350 -1.03 -12.94 -6.91
CA ALA A 350 -1.18 -11.52 -7.20
C ALA A 350 -0.68 -11.21 -8.61
N PRO A 351 -1.56 -11.25 -9.63
CA PRO A 351 -1.21 -10.84 -10.99
C PRO A 351 -0.91 -9.35 -11.07
N SER A 352 -0.24 -8.92 -12.13
CA SER A 352 -0.03 -7.52 -12.49
C SER A 352 -0.76 -7.18 -13.78
N VAL A 353 -0.78 -5.92 -14.15
CA VAL A 353 -1.36 -5.42 -15.42
C VAL A 353 -0.74 -6.08 -16.67
N TYR A 354 0.40 -6.74 -16.54
CA TYR A 354 1.09 -7.43 -17.66
C TYR A 354 0.61 -8.86 -17.89
N HIS A 355 -0.14 -9.46 -16.96
CA HIS A 355 -0.66 -10.82 -17.14
C HIS A 355 -1.82 -10.82 -18.14
N THR A 356 -1.82 -11.83 -18.99
CA THR A 356 -2.86 -12.07 -19.98
C THR A 356 -3.89 -13.07 -19.44
N PRO A 357 -5.06 -13.22 -20.09
CA PRO A 357 -5.98 -14.32 -19.78
C PRO A 357 -5.35 -15.70 -19.87
N ASP A 358 -4.35 -15.90 -20.77
CA ASP A 358 -3.61 -17.17 -20.86
C ASP A 358 -2.74 -17.44 -19.63
N ASP A 359 -2.12 -16.39 -19.07
CA ASP A 359 -1.36 -16.53 -17.82
C ASP A 359 -2.30 -16.88 -16.64
N LEU A 360 -3.51 -16.36 -16.60
CA LEU A 360 -4.52 -16.74 -15.61
C LEU A 360 -5.04 -18.17 -15.82
N ARG A 361 -5.17 -18.63 -17.08
CA ARG A 361 -5.51 -20.03 -17.36
C ARG A 361 -4.41 -20.99 -16.87
N LEU A 362 -3.13 -20.63 -17.04
CA LEU A 362 -2.03 -21.42 -16.47
C LEU A 362 -2.18 -21.59 -14.95
N VAL A 363 -2.52 -20.51 -14.24
CA VAL A 363 -2.79 -20.57 -12.79
C VAL A 363 -3.96 -21.51 -12.49
N ARG A 364 -5.06 -21.42 -13.22
CA ARG A 364 -6.22 -22.30 -13.08
C ARG A 364 -5.83 -23.77 -13.23
N ASP A 365 -5.08 -24.10 -14.29
CA ASP A 365 -4.66 -25.48 -14.58
C ASP A 365 -3.73 -26.00 -13.47
N ALA A 366 -2.80 -25.16 -13.01
CA ALA A 366 -1.92 -25.49 -11.89
C ALA A 366 -2.71 -25.72 -10.59
N LEU A 367 -3.74 -24.90 -10.28
CA LEU A 367 -4.61 -25.08 -9.12
C LEU A 367 -5.44 -26.37 -9.21
N SER A 368 -5.91 -26.74 -10.40
CA SER A 368 -6.61 -28.02 -10.62
C SER A 368 -5.72 -29.21 -10.28
N GLU A 369 -4.45 -29.14 -10.61
CA GLU A 369 -3.51 -30.21 -10.26
C GLU A 369 -3.16 -30.18 -8.75
N VAL A 370 -2.91 -29.00 -8.17
CA VAL A 370 -2.75 -28.86 -6.72
C VAL A 370 -3.92 -29.48 -5.97
N ASN A 371 -5.15 -29.27 -6.44
CA ASN A 371 -6.35 -29.88 -5.86
C ASN A 371 -6.35 -31.41 -5.88
N SER A 372 -5.60 -32.01 -6.80
CA SER A 372 -5.52 -33.49 -6.94
C SER A 372 -4.39 -34.11 -6.11
N LEU A 373 -3.57 -33.29 -5.43
CA LEU A 373 -2.49 -33.79 -4.56
C LEU A 373 -3.07 -34.41 -3.28
N GLU A 374 -2.41 -35.49 -2.80
CA GLU A 374 -2.80 -36.19 -1.57
C GLU A 374 -2.03 -35.75 -0.33
#